data_86c2fd693b79e70fe2966d166ebe8e90
#
_entry.id   86c2fd693b79e70fe2966d166ebe8e90
#
_cell.length_a   1.000
_cell.length_b   1.000
_cell.length_c   1.000
_cell.angle_alpha   90.00
_cell.angle_beta   90.00
_cell.angle_gamma   90.00
#
_symmetry.space_group_name_H-M   'P 1'
#
loop_
_entity.id
_entity.type
_entity.pdbx_description
1 polymer ?
#
loop_
_entity_poly.entity_id
_entity_poly.type
_entity_poly.pdbx_seq_one_letter_code
_entity_poly.pdbx_strand_id
1 'polypeptide(L)'
;MNVIILSHKRSLNKSEGLITANLNNHITLVCDVVPNKSGDRYKPFIEHIDDLIVSKKFDIIEITQKVLSCDKVYCVSENLFPIQAQLESYYGIQNISAFAAEVFANKQKMDDFCRSIGLGHNVPKSITPTFHSQLDIFDGDEFFTKPDIGTGSNSFYPKSEQNVPTIEYRRWNNKHHFLDHLTKLEHNNKFFDINKKGIQNENFNNVPCKIMAQEYYWSEQPSISPYGYVKNGKVDCLFYVRNAKVKYGDILDFNKNPIDQHSISKKSDIAKDMAVWSIPVSQVDEEQHKIMCGFIQTIVDKLKIREMYFAGPDFHISGKKLIAIDFNTRIGQFINILDKLP
;
A
#
# COMPACT_ATOMS: atom_id res chain seq x y z
N MET A 1 -0.07 -27.75 -6.19
CA MET A 1 0.95 -26.83 -5.64
C MET A 1 0.57 -26.51 -4.20
N ASN A 2 1.56 -26.26 -3.34
CA ASN A 2 1.34 -25.78 -1.98
C ASN A 2 1.49 -24.26 -1.96
N VAL A 3 0.48 -23.57 -1.48
CA VAL A 3 0.40 -22.10 -1.51
C VAL A 3 0.23 -21.58 -0.08
N ILE A 4 1.11 -20.66 0.34
CA ILE A 4 0.96 -19.92 1.59
C ILE A 4 0.36 -18.54 1.29
N ILE A 5 -0.68 -18.17 2.04
CA ILE A 5 -1.29 -16.82 1.98
C ILE A 5 -1.14 -16.17 3.36
N LEU A 6 -0.41 -15.06 3.42
CA LEU A 6 -0.20 -14.27 4.63
C LEU A 6 -1.25 -13.16 4.72
N SER A 7 -1.99 -13.11 5.81
CA SER A 7 -3.04 -12.11 5.98
C SER A 7 -3.21 -11.69 7.43
N HIS A 8 -3.27 -10.38 7.69
CA HIS A 8 -3.80 -9.88 8.96
C HIS A 8 -5.33 -10.01 9.01
N LYS A 9 -5.90 -10.14 10.20
CA LYS A 9 -7.35 -10.13 10.42
C LYS A 9 -8.05 -9.00 9.66
N ARG A 10 -7.47 -7.79 9.69
CA ARG A 10 -8.04 -6.61 9.02
C ARG A 10 -8.02 -6.69 7.50
N SER A 11 -7.17 -7.53 6.94
CA SER A 11 -6.99 -7.71 5.49
C SER A 11 -7.54 -9.04 4.99
N LEU A 12 -8.17 -9.82 5.84
CA LEU A 12 -8.61 -11.18 5.53
C LEU A 12 -9.58 -11.23 4.34
N ASN A 13 -10.45 -10.23 4.21
CA ASN A 13 -11.35 -10.10 3.06
C ASN A 13 -10.62 -9.90 1.71
N LYS A 14 -9.36 -9.48 1.75
CA LYS A 14 -8.53 -9.35 0.54
C LYS A 14 -7.91 -10.68 0.12
N SER A 15 -7.90 -11.67 1.01
CA SER A 15 -7.41 -13.02 0.71
C SER A 15 -8.38 -13.82 -0.15
N GLU A 16 -9.67 -13.45 -0.18
CA GLU A 16 -10.72 -14.18 -0.90
C GLU A 16 -10.36 -14.43 -2.35
N GLY A 17 -9.97 -13.40 -3.10
CA GLY A 17 -9.61 -13.58 -4.50
C GLY A 17 -8.37 -14.45 -4.71
N LEU A 18 -7.36 -14.38 -3.81
CA LEU A 18 -6.21 -15.28 -3.87
C LEU A 18 -6.60 -16.73 -3.58
N ILE A 19 -7.49 -16.95 -2.63
CA ILE A 19 -8.01 -18.28 -2.31
C ILE A 19 -8.79 -18.83 -3.51
N THR A 20 -9.69 -18.01 -4.08
CA THR A 20 -10.50 -18.38 -5.25
C THR A 20 -9.62 -18.71 -6.46
N ALA A 21 -8.58 -17.92 -6.70
CA ALA A 21 -7.60 -18.17 -7.79
C ALA A 21 -6.74 -19.42 -7.59
N ASN A 22 -6.74 -19.99 -6.38
CA ASN A 22 -5.91 -21.15 -6.01
C ASN A 22 -6.71 -22.37 -5.55
N LEU A 23 -8.00 -22.47 -5.84
CA LEU A 23 -8.89 -23.57 -5.39
C LEU A 23 -8.40 -24.99 -5.75
N ASN A 24 -7.59 -25.12 -6.79
CA ASN A 24 -7.00 -26.40 -7.21
C ASN A 24 -5.64 -26.70 -6.53
N ASN A 25 -5.22 -25.87 -5.60
CA ASN A 25 -3.98 -26.00 -4.87
C ASN A 25 -4.25 -26.29 -3.39
N HIS A 26 -3.25 -26.82 -2.68
CA HIS A 26 -3.29 -26.92 -1.23
C HIS A 26 -2.99 -25.54 -0.63
N ILE A 27 -3.96 -24.97 0.09
CA ILE A 27 -3.89 -23.58 0.59
C ILE A 27 -3.66 -23.58 2.11
N THR A 28 -2.54 -23.02 2.52
CA THR A 28 -2.27 -22.71 3.92
C THR A 28 -2.47 -21.20 4.16
N LEU A 29 -3.46 -20.83 4.96
CA LEU A 29 -3.63 -19.46 5.43
C LEU A 29 -2.86 -19.24 6.73
N VAL A 30 -1.97 -18.25 6.75
CA VAL A 30 -1.29 -17.77 7.96
C VAL A 30 -1.90 -16.43 8.37
N CYS A 31 -2.44 -16.36 9.59
CA CYS A 31 -3.11 -15.18 10.09
C CYS A 31 -2.69 -14.85 11.54
N ASP A 32 -2.74 -13.57 11.91
CA ASP A 32 -2.41 -13.10 13.27
C ASP A 32 -3.44 -13.49 14.34
N VAL A 33 -4.64 -13.87 13.92
CA VAL A 33 -5.73 -14.34 14.79
C VAL A 33 -6.53 -15.44 14.12
N VAL A 34 -7.26 -16.22 14.93
CA VAL A 34 -8.24 -17.18 14.41
C VAL A 34 -9.36 -16.42 13.70
N PRO A 35 -9.61 -16.64 12.39
CA PRO A 35 -10.74 -16.04 11.71
C PRO A 35 -12.05 -16.49 12.39
N ASN A 36 -12.93 -15.55 12.69
CA ASN A 36 -14.22 -15.88 13.28
C ASN A 36 -15.12 -16.54 12.23
N LYS A 37 -15.29 -17.85 12.34
CA LYS A 37 -16.14 -18.64 11.43
C LYS A 37 -17.63 -18.26 11.50
N SER A 38 -18.07 -17.58 12.56
CA SER A 38 -19.48 -17.17 12.73
C SER A 38 -19.82 -15.84 12.02
N GLY A 39 -18.83 -15.11 11.49
CA GLY A 39 -19.08 -13.93 10.69
C GLY A 39 -19.44 -14.34 9.26
N ASP A 40 -20.67 -14.12 8.82
CA ASP A 40 -21.18 -14.45 7.48
C ASP A 40 -20.30 -13.96 6.33
N ARG A 41 -19.45 -12.97 6.61
CA ARG A 41 -18.56 -12.32 5.64
C ARG A 41 -17.34 -13.15 5.23
N TYR A 42 -16.88 -14.09 6.07
CA TYR A 42 -15.66 -14.86 5.82
C TYR A 42 -15.94 -16.34 5.54
N LYS A 43 -17.18 -16.78 5.76
CA LYS A 43 -17.57 -18.18 5.68
C LYS A 43 -17.29 -18.82 4.31
N PRO A 44 -17.60 -18.17 3.17
CA PRO A 44 -17.48 -18.84 1.88
C PRO A 44 -16.05 -19.23 1.51
N PHE A 45 -15.04 -18.40 1.84
CA PHE A 45 -13.67 -18.68 1.40
C PHE A 45 -12.85 -19.46 2.43
N ILE A 46 -13.22 -19.40 3.73
CA ILE A 46 -12.53 -20.20 4.77
C ILE A 46 -12.75 -21.70 4.55
N GLU A 47 -13.85 -22.10 3.92
CA GLU A 47 -14.14 -23.50 3.59
C GLU A 47 -13.19 -24.08 2.53
N HIS A 48 -12.46 -23.23 1.81
CA HIS A 48 -11.48 -23.62 0.80
C HIS A 48 -10.03 -23.58 1.28
N ILE A 49 -9.81 -23.38 2.58
CA ILE A 49 -8.49 -23.39 3.20
C ILE A 49 -8.25 -24.77 3.77
N ASP A 50 -7.17 -25.42 3.32
CA ASP A 50 -6.78 -26.75 3.82
C ASP A 50 -6.14 -26.65 5.21
N ASP A 51 -5.24 -25.68 5.42
CA ASP A 51 -4.56 -25.47 6.69
C ASP A 51 -4.67 -24.03 7.17
N LEU A 52 -4.89 -23.86 8.47
CA LEU A 52 -4.88 -22.57 9.14
C LEU A 52 -3.78 -22.50 10.19
N ILE A 53 -2.83 -21.60 10.01
CA ILE A 53 -1.79 -21.31 10.99
C ILE A 53 -2.09 -19.95 11.63
N VAL A 54 -2.23 -19.94 12.96
CA VAL A 54 -2.38 -18.71 13.72
C VAL A 54 -1.02 -18.36 14.32
N SER A 55 -0.40 -17.30 13.79
CA SER A 55 0.87 -16.78 14.27
C SER A 55 0.76 -15.28 14.52
N LYS A 56 0.72 -14.85 15.78
CA LYS A 56 0.55 -13.44 16.16
C LYS A 56 1.63 -12.50 15.59
N LYS A 57 2.83 -13.05 15.37
CA LYS A 57 4.00 -12.30 14.90
C LYS A 57 4.46 -12.73 13.51
N PHE A 58 3.74 -13.62 12.86
CA PHE A 58 4.18 -14.24 11.60
C PHE A 58 5.61 -14.81 11.73
N ASP A 59 5.84 -15.58 12.81
CA ASP A 59 7.14 -16.15 13.09
C ASP A 59 7.51 -17.19 12.02
N ILE A 60 8.62 -16.97 11.34
CA ILE A 60 9.10 -17.82 10.23
C ILE A 60 9.34 -19.26 10.71
N ILE A 61 9.94 -19.43 11.90
CA ILE A 61 10.24 -20.76 12.45
C ILE A 61 8.95 -21.50 12.71
N GLU A 62 7.96 -20.85 13.35
CA GLU A 62 6.64 -21.44 13.61
C GLU A 62 5.96 -21.89 12.30
N ILE A 63 6.01 -21.05 11.27
CA ILE A 63 5.36 -21.33 9.98
C ILE A 63 6.07 -22.50 9.29
N THR A 64 7.39 -22.47 9.20
CA THR A 64 8.18 -23.48 8.46
C THR A 64 8.22 -24.83 9.15
N GLN A 65 8.01 -24.89 10.46
CA GLN A 65 7.82 -26.17 11.18
C GLN A 65 6.49 -26.87 10.84
N LYS A 66 5.46 -26.07 10.45
CA LYS A 66 4.13 -26.59 10.12
C LYS A 66 3.94 -26.86 8.64
N VAL A 67 4.62 -26.10 7.78
CA VAL A 67 4.55 -26.22 6.32
C VAL A 67 5.90 -26.75 5.82
N LEU A 68 5.94 -28.01 5.41
CA LEU A 68 7.18 -28.68 5.01
C LEU A 68 7.65 -28.31 3.60
N SER A 69 6.73 -27.91 2.71
CA SER A 69 7.05 -27.49 1.35
C SER A 69 6.06 -26.42 0.90
N CYS A 70 6.54 -25.49 0.07
CA CYS A 70 5.76 -24.43 -0.49
C CYS A 70 6.24 -24.10 -1.90
N ASP A 71 5.31 -23.91 -2.82
CA ASP A 71 5.59 -23.53 -4.20
C ASP A 71 5.36 -22.03 -4.45
N LYS A 72 4.45 -21.40 -3.67
CA LYS A 72 4.14 -19.96 -3.78
C LYS A 72 3.78 -19.35 -2.44
N VAL A 73 4.24 -18.13 -2.21
CA VAL A 73 3.87 -17.31 -1.05
C VAL A 73 3.23 -16.02 -1.53
N TYR A 74 2.07 -15.69 -1.02
CA TYR A 74 1.39 -14.43 -1.26
C TYR A 74 1.14 -13.68 0.04
N CYS A 75 1.18 -12.35 0.00
CA CYS A 75 0.70 -11.54 1.11
C CYS A 75 -0.33 -10.50 0.63
N VAL A 76 -1.27 -10.18 1.50
CA VAL A 76 -2.33 -9.20 1.22
C VAL A 76 -2.11 -7.87 1.96
N SER A 77 -0.98 -7.71 2.61
CA SER A 77 -0.61 -6.51 3.37
C SER A 77 0.86 -6.15 3.14
N GLU A 78 1.15 -4.89 2.85
CA GLU A 78 2.51 -4.41 2.54
C GLU A 78 3.53 -4.72 3.63
N ASN A 79 3.12 -4.60 4.90
CA ASN A 79 3.97 -4.91 6.03
C ASN A 79 4.32 -6.40 6.18
N LEU A 80 3.68 -7.28 5.42
CA LEU A 80 4.01 -8.72 5.37
C LEU A 80 4.97 -9.08 4.22
N PHE A 81 5.32 -8.13 3.35
CA PHE A 81 6.33 -8.38 2.29
C PHE A 81 7.67 -8.89 2.81
N PRO A 82 8.24 -8.35 3.91
CA PRO A 82 9.47 -8.89 4.47
C PRO A 82 9.33 -10.33 4.93
N ILE A 83 8.16 -10.72 5.44
CA ILE A 83 7.86 -12.10 5.84
C ILE A 83 7.73 -13.00 4.60
N GLN A 84 7.02 -12.53 3.57
CA GLN A 84 6.92 -13.23 2.29
C GLN A 84 8.32 -13.53 1.72
N ALA A 85 9.19 -12.51 1.62
CA ALA A 85 10.54 -12.69 1.09
C ALA A 85 11.39 -13.68 1.90
N GLN A 86 11.24 -13.70 3.24
CA GLN A 86 11.94 -14.67 4.09
C GLN A 86 11.42 -16.09 3.86
N LEU A 87 10.11 -16.30 3.75
CA LEU A 87 9.52 -17.61 3.44
C LEU A 87 9.91 -18.06 2.03
N GLU A 88 9.85 -17.17 1.03
CA GLU A 88 10.30 -17.48 -0.33
C GLU A 88 11.78 -17.93 -0.33
N SER A 89 12.64 -17.20 0.38
CA SER A 89 14.05 -17.58 0.52
C SER A 89 14.23 -18.95 1.20
N TYR A 90 13.45 -19.24 2.26
CA TYR A 90 13.51 -20.52 2.95
C TYR A 90 13.13 -21.70 2.05
N TYR A 91 12.09 -21.54 1.23
CA TYR A 91 11.61 -22.58 0.31
C TYR A 91 12.33 -22.58 -1.05
N GLY A 92 13.36 -21.75 -1.24
CA GLY A 92 14.08 -21.66 -2.51
C GLY A 92 13.32 -20.95 -3.63
N ILE A 93 12.24 -20.24 -3.30
CA ILE A 93 11.47 -19.41 -4.20
C ILE A 93 12.18 -18.05 -4.34
N GLN A 94 12.33 -17.54 -5.57
CA GLN A 94 13.07 -16.30 -5.82
C GLN A 94 12.21 -15.28 -6.58
N ASN A 95 11.04 -14.97 -6.07
CA ASN A 95 10.16 -13.97 -6.69
C ASN A 95 10.51 -12.55 -6.24
N ILE A 96 10.74 -12.35 -4.94
CA ILE A 96 11.00 -11.04 -4.32
C ILE A 96 12.21 -11.17 -3.38
N SER A 97 13.25 -10.35 -3.59
CA SER A 97 14.40 -10.31 -2.68
C SER A 97 14.05 -9.59 -1.36
N ALA A 98 14.82 -9.84 -0.30
CA ALA A 98 14.67 -9.14 0.97
C ALA A 98 14.79 -7.61 0.80
N PHE A 99 15.72 -7.14 -0.03
CA PHE A 99 15.86 -5.72 -0.35
C PHE A 99 14.60 -5.16 -1.04
N ALA A 100 14.07 -5.87 -2.05
CA ALA A 100 12.84 -5.44 -2.72
C ALA A 100 11.67 -5.37 -1.73
N ALA A 101 11.55 -6.36 -0.85
CA ALA A 101 10.51 -6.39 0.16
C ALA A 101 10.60 -5.21 1.15
N GLU A 102 11.80 -4.81 1.54
CA GLU A 102 12.02 -3.62 2.37
C GLU A 102 11.65 -2.32 1.64
N VAL A 103 12.02 -2.20 0.35
CA VAL A 103 11.66 -1.04 -0.48
C VAL A 103 10.14 -0.91 -0.58
N PHE A 104 9.45 -2.02 -0.83
CA PHE A 104 7.99 -2.01 -0.96
C PHE A 104 7.25 -1.78 0.37
N ALA A 105 7.80 -2.25 1.50
CA ALA A 105 7.17 -2.09 2.80
C ALA A 105 7.28 -0.67 3.38
N ASN A 106 8.18 0.17 2.86
CA ASN A 106 8.47 1.48 3.40
C ASN A 106 8.42 2.57 2.31
N LYS A 107 7.49 3.52 2.45
CA LYS A 107 7.24 4.58 1.46
C LYS A 107 8.44 5.50 1.24
N GLN A 108 9.18 5.84 2.31
CA GLN A 108 10.39 6.66 2.18
C GLN A 108 11.48 5.90 1.40
N LYS A 109 11.69 4.61 1.71
CA LYS A 109 12.65 3.77 0.97
C LYS A 109 12.24 3.63 -0.50
N MET A 110 10.95 3.53 -0.80
CA MET A 110 10.46 3.47 -2.18
C MET A 110 10.76 4.77 -2.93
N ASP A 111 10.46 5.93 -2.34
CA ASP A 111 10.72 7.22 -2.96
C ASP A 111 12.24 7.42 -3.18
N ASP A 112 13.07 7.06 -2.20
CA ASP A 112 14.54 7.14 -2.30
C ASP A 112 15.07 6.20 -3.39
N PHE A 113 14.53 4.99 -3.46
CA PHE A 113 14.87 4.03 -4.50
C PHE A 113 14.51 4.57 -5.89
N CYS A 114 13.29 5.07 -6.10
CA CYS A 114 12.87 5.67 -7.36
C CYS A 114 13.81 6.80 -7.78
N ARG A 115 14.21 7.67 -6.85
CA ARG A 115 15.20 8.71 -7.13
C ARG A 115 16.54 8.13 -7.55
N SER A 116 17.00 7.10 -6.87
CA SER A 116 18.32 6.46 -7.16
C SER A 116 18.41 5.79 -8.52
N ILE A 117 17.27 5.36 -9.09
CA ILE A 117 17.21 4.69 -10.40
C ILE A 117 16.76 5.61 -11.55
N GLY A 118 16.74 6.92 -11.32
CA GLY A 118 16.42 7.92 -12.35
C GLY A 118 14.93 8.26 -12.49
N LEU A 119 14.06 7.74 -11.63
CA LEU A 119 12.62 8.03 -11.61
C LEU A 119 12.24 9.20 -10.69
N GLY A 120 13.22 9.99 -10.25
CA GLY A 120 13.00 11.09 -9.30
C GLY A 120 12.03 12.17 -9.78
N HIS A 121 11.87 12.33 -11.10
CA HIS A 121 10.91 13.28 -11.69
C HIS A 121 9.45 12.79 -11.65
N ASN A 122 9.24 11.50 -11.38
CA ASN A 122 7.92 10.87 -11.26
C ASN A 122 7.48 10.64 -9.81
N VAL A 123 8.30 10.99 -8.83
CA VAL A 123 7.95 10.87 -7.41
C VAL A 123 8.09 12.22 -6.72
N PRO A 124 7.27 12.52 -5.71
CA PRO A 124 7.40 13.76 -4.98
C PRO A 124 8.70 13.81 -4.18
N LYS A 125 9.19 15.01 -3.90
CA LYS A 125 10.23 15.18 -2.87
C LYS A 125 9.67 14.69 -1.55
N SER A 126 10.44 13.91 -0.82
CA SER A 126 10.03 13.37 0.47
C SER A 126 11.22 13.20 1.39
N ILE A 127 10.98 13.29 2.69
CA ILE A 127 11.97 13.10 3.74
C ILE A 127 11.30 12.63 5.03
N THR A 128 12.04 11.87 5.84
CA THR A 128 11.69 11.60 7.23
C THR A 128 12.48 12.57 8.12
N PRO A 129 11.92 13.73 8.49
CA PRO A 129 12.67 14.79 9.12
C PRO A 129 13.00 14.45 10.57
N THR A 130 14.26 14.63 10.96
CA THR A 130 14.73 14.47 12.34
C THR A 130 15.09 15.82 13.00
N PHE A 131 15.01 16.92 12.23
CA PHE A 131 15.13 18.31 12.69
C PHE A 131 14.52 19.28 11.67
N HIS A 132 14.24 20.49 12.08
CA HIS A 132 13.45 21.49 11.34
C HIS A 132 13.99 21.84 9.94
N SER A 133 15.28 22.12 9.82
CA SER A 133 15.86 22.57 8.54
C SER A 133 15.82 21.52 7.43
N GLN A 134 15.55 20.26 7.76
CA GLN A 134 15.35 19.25 6.73
C GLN A 134 14.05 19.44 5.92
N LEU A 135 13.09 20.22 6.43
CA LEU A 135 11.87 20.57 5.69
C LEU A 135 12.12 21.62 4.60
N ASP A 136 13.32 22.24 4.57
CA ASP A 136 13.67 23.25 3.57
C ASP A 136 13.93 22.69 2.18
N ILE A 137 13.91 21.36 2.03
CA ILE A 137 13.95 20.71 0.71
C ILE A 137 12.68 20.97 -0.13
N PHE A 138 11.57 21.37 0.51
CA PHE A 138 10.35 21.68 -0.19
C PHE A 138 10.38 23.11 -0.72
N ASP A 139 10.24 23.26 -2.04
CA ASP A 139 10.25 24.56 -2.73
C ASP A 139 8.94 25.34 -2.46
N GLY A 140 7.85 24.62 -2.23
CA GLY A 140 6.55 25.17 -1.86
C GLY A 140 6.31 25.10 -0.36
N ASP A 141 5.37 25.93 0.12
CA ASP A 141 4.96 25.88 1.52
C ASP A 141 4.11 24.65 1.85
N GLU A 142 3.50 24.03 0.83
CA GLU A 142 2.58 22.93 1.04
C GLU A 142 3.27 21.58 1.02
N PHE A 143 3.02 20.78 2.05
CA PHE A 143 3.49 19.40 2.13
C PHE A 143 2.47 18.53 2.86
N PHE A 144 2.70 17.22 2.80
CA PHE A 144 1.84 16.22 3.38
C PHE A 144 2.64 15.36 4.35
N THR A 145 2.11 15.09 5.53
CA THR A 145 2.72 14.15 6.47
C THR A 145 1.96 12.83 6.45
N LYS A 146 2.70 11.73 6.43
CA LYS A 146 2.17 10.37 6.49
C LYS A 146 3.20 9.43 7.10
N PRO A 147 2.76 8.29 7.64
CA PRO A 147 3.70 7.28 8.10
C PRO A 147 4.46 6.64 6.92
N ASP A 148 5.72 6.32 7.15
CA ASP A 148 6.56 5.63 6.16
C ASP A 148 6.19 4.16 5.97
N ILE A 149 5.60 3.53 7.00
CA ILE A 149 5.09 2.16 6.97
C ILE A 149 3.61 2.16 7.33
N GLY A 150 2.79 1.45 6.58
CA GLY A 150 1.37 1.25 6.87
C GLY A 150 0.44 1.35 5.70
N THR A 151 -0.74 0.80 5.90
CA THR A 151 -1.79 0.67 4.90
C THR A 151 -3.01 1.52 5.26
N GLY A 152 -3.45 2.32 4.29
CA GLY A 152 -4.64 3.13 4.43
C GLY A 152 -4.43 4.41 5.27
N SER A 153 -5.43 5.26 5.29
CA SER A 153 -5.44 6.54 6.00
C SER A 153 -5.71 6.42 7.51
N ASN A 154 -5.48 5.25 8.10
CA ASN A 154 -5.73 5.04 9.52
C ASN A 154 -4.65 5.70 10.37
N SER A 155 -5.09 6.46 11.37
CA SER A 155 -4.24 7.07 12.39
C SER A 155 -3.26 6.05 12.98
N PHE A 156 -2.03 6.45 13.10
CA PHE A 156 -0.86 5.60 13.32
C PHE A 156 -0.56 5.31 14.77
N TYR A 157 -1.22 6.00 15.67
CA TYR A 157 -0.89 5.94 17.09
C TYR A 157 -1.81 4.97 17.78
N PRO A 158 -1.26 4.01 18.54
CA PRO A 158 -2.07 3.18 19.40
C PRO A 158 -2.86 4.10 20.34
N LYS A 159 -4.17 3.85 20.46
CA LYS A 159 -5.07 4.61 21.34
C LYS A 159 -4.60 4.64 22.81
N SER A 160 -3.65 3.80 23.19
CA SER A 160 -3.06 3.72 24.52
C SER A 160 -1.99 4.80 24.80
N GLU A 161 -1.40 5.42 23.77
CA GLU A 161 -0.45 6.51 23.95
C GLU A 161 -1.18 7.86 23.82
N GLN A 162 -1.98 8.21 24.79
CA GLN A 162 -2.81 9.43 24.85
C GLN A 162 -2.01 10.75 24.74
N ASN A 163 -0.69 10.70 24.74
CA ASN A 163 0.18 11.87 24.76
C ASN A 163 1.05 12.04 23.51
N VAL A 164 0.87 11.23 22.47
CA VAL A 164 1.59 11.41 21.21
C VAL A 164 0.69 12.20 20.25
N PRO A 165 1.16 13.33 19.70
CA PRO A 165 0.35 14.10 18.76
C PRO A 165 0.03 13.22 17.56
N THR A 166 -1.24 13.08 17.24
CA THR A 166 -1.71 12.45 16.01
C THR A 166 -1.30 13.32 14.83
N ILE A 167 -0.07 13.14 14.37
CA ILE A 167 0.33 13.67 13.09
C ILE A 167 -0.21 12.67 12.07
N GLU A 168 -1.49 12.87 11.79
CA GLU A 168 -2.27 12.07 10.87
C GLU A 168 -1.78 12.31 9.44
N TYR A 169 -2.27 11.53 8.52
CA TYR A 169 -2.37 11.85 7.10
C TYR A 169 -2.91 13.27 6.97
N ARG A 170 -2.04 14.27 6.88
CA ARG A 170 -2.45 15.66 6.93
C ARG A 170 -1.69 16.51 5.92
N ARG A 171 -2.45 17.33 5.20
CA ARG A 171 -1.93 18.43 4.40
C ARG A 171 -1.61 19.61 5.30
N TRP A 172 -0.45 20.20 5.12
CA TRP A 172 0.03 21.40 5.77
C TRP A 172 0.14 22.50 4.73
N ASN A 173 -0.57 23.60 4.91
CA ASN A 173 -0.59 24.69 3.97
C ASN A 173 0.68 25.56 4.02
N ASN A 174 1.43 25.50 5.13
CA ASN A 174 2.78 26.05 5.21
C ASN A 174 3.56 25.42 6.38
N LYS A 175 4.91 25.59 6.31
CA LYS A 175 5.84 25.08 7.33
C LYS A 175 5.59 25.70 8.71
N HIS A 176 5.25 27.00 8.76
CA HIS A 176 4.99 27.68 10.04
C HIS A 176 3.81 27.09 10.78
N HIS A 177 2.69 26.81 10.08
CA HIS A 177 1.54 26.15 10.69
C HIS A 177 1.87 24.76 11.21
N PHE A 178 2.72 24.01 10.53
CA PHE A 178 3.19 22.71 11.02
C PHE A 178 4.03 22.87 12.28
N LEU A 179 4.99 23.77 12.27
CA LEU A 179 5.87 24.04 13.40
C LEU A 179 5.13 24.60 14.60
N ASP A 180 4.16 25.51 14.38
CA ASP A 180 3.28 26.04 15.42
C ASP A 180 2.43 24.94 16.04
N HIS A 181 1.92 24.02 15.20
CA HIS A 181 1.17 22.87 15.69
C HIS A 181 2.04 21.97 16.58
N LEU A 182 3.27 21.68 16.18
CA LEU A 182 4.21 20.91 16.99
C LEU A 182 4.55 21.62 18.31
N THR A 183 4.67 22.95 18.29
CA THR A 183 4.98 23.75 19.48
C THR A 183 3.80 23.79 20.46
N LYS A 184 2.58 24.01 19.96
CA LYS A 184 1.35 24.03 20.78
C LYS A 184 1.06 22.71 21.47
N LEU A 185 1.53 21.60 20.89
CA LEU A 185 1.37 20.28 21.48
C LEU A 185 2.45 19.97 22.53
N GLU A 186 3.31 20.95 22.89
CA GLU A 186 4.46 20.76 23.80
C GLU A 186 5.37 19.58 23.38
N HIS A 187 5.32 19.18 22.10
CA HIS A 187 5.87 17.92 21.61
C HIS A 187 6.86 18.10 20.46
N ASN A 188 7.35 19.30 20.25
CA ASN A 188 8.28 19.60 19.16
C ASN A 188 9.46 18.62 19.15
N ASN A 189 10.06 18.40 20.31
CA ASN A 189 11.16 17.44 20.45
C ASN A 189 10.69 15.98 20.25
N LYS A 190 9.47 15.64 20.65
CA LYS A 190 8.95 14.27 20.52
C LYS A 190 8.75 13.87 19.07
N PHE A 191 8.27 14.76 18.20
CA PHE A 191 8.12 14.45 16.77
C PHE A 191 9.47 14.05 16.13
N PHE A 192 10.48 14.88 16.30
CA PHE A 192 11.80 14.61 15.74
C PHE A 192 12.51 13.44 16.44
N ASP A 193 12.27 13.24 17.74
CA ASP A 193 12.77 12.08 18.47
C ASP A 193 12.10 10.79 18.03
N ILE A 194 10.80 10.81 17.74
CA ILE A 194 10.08 9.70 17.11
C ILE A 194 10.73 9.35 15.78
N ASN A 195 11.01 10.33 14.96
CA ASN A 195 11.64 10.08 13.66
C ASN A 195 13.09 9.57 13.76
N LYS A 196 13.81 9.93 14.82
CA LYS A 196 15.15 9.36 15.08
C LYS A 196 15.07 7.89 15.50
N LYS A 197 14.15 7.55 16.39
CA LYS A 197 14.06 6.21 17.00
C LYS A 197 13.08 5.28 16.27
N GLY A 198 12.05 5.84 15.64
CA GLY A 198 10.87 5.14 15.17
C GLY A 198 9.92 4.75 16.30
N ILE A 199 8.64 4.57 15.98
CA ILE A 199 7.64 4.02 16.88
C ILE A 199 7.50 2.54 16.58
N GLN A 200 7.70 1.70 17.58
CA GLN A 200 7.37 0.29 17.46
C GLN A 200 5.85 0.14 17.48
N ASN A 201 5.31 -0.44 16.45
CA ASN A 201 3.89 -0.69 16.32
C ASN A 201 3.65 -2.21 16.24
N GLU A 202 2.96 -2.76 17.22
CA GLU A 202 2.62 -4.18 17.26
C GLU A 202 1.85 -4.64 16.02
N ASN A 203 1.06 -3.74 15.40
CA ASN A 203 0.34 -4.03 14.15
C ASN A 203 1.27 -4.17 12.93
N PHE A 204 2.54 -3.85 13.04
CA PHE A 204 3.54 -3.91 11.97
C PHE A 204 4.74 -4.78 12.36
N ASN A 205 4.51 -5.86 13.10
CA ASN A 205 5.55 -6.81 13.52
C ASN A 205 6.72 -6.14 14.25
N ASN A 206 6.44 -5.08 15.02
CA ASN A 206 7.42 -4.26 15.72
C ASN A 206 8.47 -3.57 14.81
N VAL A 207 8.22 -3.45 13.52
CA VAL A 207 9.06 -2.63 12.65
C VAL A 207 8.88 -1.16 13.04
N PRO A 208 9.98 -0.45 13.37
CA PRO A 208 9.89 0.96 13.74
C PRO A 208 9.32 1.79 12.60
N CYS A 209 8.26 2.52 12.90
CA CYS A 209 7.58 3.39 11.96
C CYS A 209 7.95 4.85 12.22
N LYS A 210 8.12 5.61 11.18
CA LYS A 210 8.46 7.03 11.20
C LYS A 210 7.44 7.84 10.43
N ILE A 211 7.47 9.16 10.61
CA ILE A 211 6.58 10.06 9.89
C ILE A 211 7.39 10.75 8.80
N MET A 212 7.05 10.47 7.56
CA MET A 212 7.63 11.17 6.43
C MET A 212 6.82 12.43 6.10
N ALA A 213 7.52 13.47 5.66
CA ALA A 213 6.96 14.62 4.98
C ALA A 213 7.17 14.44 3.47
N GLN A 214 6.19 14.81 2.69
CA GLN A 214 6.19 14.65 1.24
C GLN A 214 5.60 15.90 0.60
N GLU A 215 6.19 16.35 -0.50
CA GLU A 215 5.66 17.45 -1.31
C GLU A 215 4.21 17.17 -1.69
N TYR A 216 3.36 18.19 -1.58
CA TYR A 216 1.95 18.05 -1.89
C TYR A 216 1.69 18.37 -3.37
N TYR A 217 1.14 17.40 -4.08
CA TYR A 217 0.70 17.57 -5.45
C TYR A 217 -0.82 17.61 -5.47
N TRP A 218 -1.36 18.74 -5.89
CA TRP A 218 -2.78 18.84 -6.21
C TRP A 218 -3.03 18.25 -7.59
N SER A 219 -4.04 17.41 -7.69
CA SER A 219 -4.52 16.90 -8.96
C SER A 219 -5.96 17.36 -9.16
N GLU A 220 -6.23 18.08 -10.26
CA GLU A 220 -7.59 18.45 -10.66
C GLU A 220 -8.39 17.24 -11.16
N GLN A 221 -7.69 16.20 -11.55
CA GLN A 221 -8.26 14.94 -12.02
C GLN A 221 -8.17 13.86 -10.93
N PRO A 222 -9.08 12.85 -10.99
CA PRO A 222 -8.94 11.66 -10.16
C PRO A 222 -7.57 11.02 -10.31
N SER A 223 -6.96 10.59 -9.20
CA SER A 223 -5.76 9.77 -9.30
C SER A 223 -6.06 8.49 -10.07
N ILE A 224 -5.05 7.97 -10.75
CA ILE A 224 -5.16 6.75 -11.54
C ILE A 224 -4.12 5.74 -11.08
N SER A 225 -4.56 4.52 -10.80
CA SER A 225 -3.70 3.45 -10.28
C SER A 225 -3.77 2.24 -11.20
N PRO A 226 -2.67 1.80 -11.81
CA PRO A 226 -2.63 0.56 -12.57
C PRO A 226 -2.71 -0.65 -11.65
N TYR A 227 -3.46 -1.65 -12.05
CA TYR A 227 -3.60 -2.95 -11.39
C TYR A 227 -3.18 -4.05 -12.35
N GLY A 228 -2.37 -4.96 -11.87
CA GLY A 228 -1.87 -6.04 -12.70
C GLY A 228 -0.95 -7.00 -11.97
N TYR A 229 -0.15 -7.68 -12.74
CA TYR A 229 0.83 -8.64 -12.22
C TYR A 229 2.18 -8.53 -12.96
N VAL A 230 3.20 -9.00 -12.32
CA VAL A 230 4.51 -9.28 -12.90
C VAL A 230 4.62 -10.77 -13.07
N LYS A 231 4.96 -11.22 -14.28
CA LYS A 231 5.23 -12.62 -14.60
C LYS A 231 6.54 -12.73 -15.37
N ASN A 232 7.47 -13.53 -14.86
CA ASN A 232 8.81 -13.67 -15.43
C ASN A 232 9.51 -12.31 -15.65
N GLY A 233 9.36 -11.39 -14.70
CA GLY A 233 9.93 -10.04 -14.78
C GLY A 233 9.22 -9.09 -15.75
N LYS A 234 8.09 -9.45 -16.32
CA LYS A 234 7.31 -8.60 -17.23
C LYS A 234 6.04 -8.10 -16.56
N VAL A 235 5.81 -6.80 -16.65
CA VAL A 235 4.63 -6.12 -16.15
C VAL A 235 3.47 -6.30 -17.12
N ASP A 236 2.34 -6.76 -16.62
CA ASP A 236 1.08 -6.83 -17.34
C ASP A 236 0.01 -6.07 -16.55
N CYS A 237 -0.50 -4.98 -17.13
CA CYS A 237 -1.51 -4.14 -16.53
C CYS A 237 -2.89 -4.59 -17.04
N LEU A 238 -3.71 -5.07 -16.11
CA LEU A 238 -5.02 -5.65 -16.41
C LEU A 238 -6.14 -4.61 -16.52
N PHE A 239 -6.11 -3.62 -15.63
CA PHE A 239 -7.07 -2.53 -15.57
C PHE A 239 -6.51 -1.37 -14.74
N TYR A 240 -7.25 -0.28 -14.71
CA TYR A 240 -6.92 0.87 -13.88
C TYR A 240 -8.03 1.15 -12.88
N VAL A 241 -7.65 1.77 -11.76
CA VAL A 241 -8.59 2.27 -10.77
C VAL A 241 -8.43 3.77 -10.68
N ARG A 242 -9.55 4.49 -10.75
CA ARG A 242 -9.59 5.93 -10.48
C ARG A 242 -10.13 6.21 -9.08
N ASN A 243 -9.48 7.15 -8.39
CA ASN A 243 -9.89 7.62 -7.08
C ASN A 243 -10.12 9.13 -7.14
N ALA A 244 -11.31 9.59 -6.80
CA ALA A 244 -11.63 11.00 -6.70
C ALA A 244 -12.09 11.35 -5.28
N LYS A 245 -11.66 12.53 -4.79
CA LYS A 245 -12.33 13.14 -3.66
C LYS A 245 -13.67 13.71 -4.14
N VAL A 246 -14.75 13.27 -3.52
CA VAL A 246 -16.09 13.78 -3.75
C VAL A 246 -16.44 14.68 -2.58
N LYS A 247 -16.71 15.95 -2.81
CA LYS A 247 -17.32 16.80 -1.77
C LYS A 247 -18.71 16.25 -1.49
N TYR A 248 -19.08 16.18 -0.23
CA TYR A 248 -20.42 15.76 0.21
C TYR A 248 -21.48 16.58 -0.54
N GLY A 249 -22.28 15.94 -1.37
CA GLY A 249 -23.33 16.56 -2.19
C GLY A 249 -22.97 16.90 -3.63
N ASP A 250 -21.68 16.97 -3.99
CA ASP A 250 -21.25 17.25 -5.36
C ASP A 250 -20.58 16.02 -5.96
N ILE A 251 -21.23 15.38 -6.89
CA ILE A 251 -20.61 14.38 -7.76
C ILE A 251 -19.83 15.14 -8.80
N LEU A 252 -18.50 15.18 -8.67
CA LEU A 252 -17.66 15.80 -9.68
C LEU A 252 -17.67 14.92 -10.93
N ASP A 253 -18.23 15.42 -12.00
CA ASP A 253 -18.18 14.80 -13.32
C ASP A 253 -16.81 15.07 -13.95
N PHE A 254 -15.90 14.12 -13.78
CA PHE A 254 -14.54 14.26 -14.31
C PHE A 254 -14.40 13.95 -15.79
N ASN A 255 -15.40 13.30 -16.42
CA ASN A 255 -15.34 12.90 -17.83
C ASN A 255 -16.71 13.01 -18.53
N LYS A 256 -17.63 13.83 -18.03
CA LYS A 256 -19.04 13.89 -18.49
C LYS A 256 -19.82 12.57 -18.35
N ASN A 257 -19.25 11.59 -17.70
CA ASN A 257 -19.95 10.36 -17.36
C ASN A 257 -20.37 10.43 -15.90
N PRO A 258 -21.65 10.23 -15.55
CA PRO A 258 -22.09 10.25 -14.18
C PRO A 258 -21.37 9.11 -13.44
N ILE A 259 -20.75 9.44 -12.30
CA ILE A 259 -20.20 8.42 -11.41
C ILE A 259 -21.39 7.61 -10.89
N ASP A 260 -21.40 6.30 -11.14
CA ASP A 260 -22.43 5.42 -10.64
C ASP A 260 -22.45 5.50 -9.10
N GLN A 261 -23.58 5.92 -8.53
CA GLN A 261 -23.77 6.06 -7.08
C GLN A 261 -23.52 4.76 -6.31
N HIS A 262 -23.56 3.61 -6.98
CA HIS A 262 -23.25 2.30 -6.39
C HIS A 262 -21.76 2.06 -6.16
N SER A 263 -20.87 2.83 -6.78
CA SER A 263 -19.42 2.74 -6.58
C SER A 263 -18.90 3.53 -5.38
N ILE A 264 -19.74 4.30 -4.69
CA ILE A 264 -19.33 5.09 -3.52
C ILE A 264 -19.17 4.20 -2.29
N SER A 265 -17.94 4.04 -1.83
CA SER A 265 -17.66 3.29 -0.61
C SER A 265 -17.94 4.11 0.66
N LYS A 266 -18.90 3.69 1.49
CA LYS A 266 -19.31 4.34 2.75
C LYS A 266 -18.46 3.97 3.97
N LYS A 267 -17.16 3.67 3.87
CA LYS A 267 -16.48 2.88 4.94
C LYS A 267 -15.65 3.63 5.99
N SER A 268 -15.39 4.89 5.89
CA SER A 268 -14.77 5.69 6.99
C SER A 268 -15.10 7.16 6.80
N ASP A 269 -14.89 7.99 7.84
CA ASP A 269 -15.16 9.42 7.73
C ASP A 269 -14.30 10.13 6.68
N ILE A 270 -13.12 9.55 6.37
CA ILE A 270 -12.26 9.97 5.26
C ILE A 270 -12.71 9.35 3.94
N ALA A 271 -13.26 8.13 3.95
CA ALA A 271 -13.73 7.42 2.76
C ALA A 271 -15.16 7.82 2.34
N LYS A 272 -15.89 8.54 3.16
CA LYS A 272 -17.22 9.07 2.79
C LYS A 272 -17.15 10.03 1.60
N ASP A 273 -15.96 10.63 1.39
CA ASP A 273 -15.72 11.64 0.36
C ASP A 273 -14.89 11.08 -0.82
N MET A 274 -14.80 9.76 -0.99
CA MET A 274 -14.05 9.16 -2.09
C MET A 274 -14.93 8.26 -2.95
N ALA A 275 -14.97 8.58 -4.25
CA ALA A 275 -15.47 7.68 -5.29
C ALA A 275 -14.30 6.87 -5.89
N VAL A 276 -14.51 5.57 -6.04
CA VAL A 276 -13.51 4.64 -6.58
C VAL A 276 -14.18 3.77 -7.63
N TRP A 277 -13.61 3.73 -8.84
CA TRP A 277 -14.12 2.88 -9.93
C TRP A 277 -12.99 2.32 -10.79
N SER A 278 -13.25 1.17 -11.41
CA SER A 278 -12.32 0.54 -12.35
C SER A 278 -12.61 0.97 -13.78
N ILE A 279 -11.56 1.11 -14.58
CA ILE A 279 -11.65 1.35 -16.01
C ILE A 279 -10.76 0.35 -16.78
N PRO A 280 -11.21 -0.15 -17.94
CA PRO A 280 -10.37 -1.02 -18.77
C PRO A 280 -9.17 -0.26 -19.34
N VAL A 281 -8.11 -0.99 -19.67
CA VAL A 281 -6.89 -0.42 -20.29
C VAL A 281 -7.21 0.40 -21.55
N SER A 282 -8.16 -0.05 -22.34
CA SER A 282 -8.58 0.61 -23.60
C SER A 282 -9.21 2.01 -23.41
N GLN A 283 -9.58 2.37 -22.19
CA GLN A 283 -10.14 3.70 -21.86
C GLN A 283 -9.11 4.65 -21.26
N VAL A 284 -7.86 4.21 -21.10
CA VAL A 284 -6.77 5.05 -20.63
C VAL A 284 -6.00 5.60 -21.82
N ASP A 285 -5.57 6.84 -21.75
CA ASP A 285 -4.72 7.44 -22.75
C ASP A 285 -3.45 6.60 -22.96
N GLU A 286 -3.08 6.34 -24.22
CA GLU A 286 -1.99 5.43 -24.58
C GLU A 286 -0.63 5.91 -24.04
N GLU A 287 -0.39 7.22 -24.04
CA GLU A 287 0.84 7.81 -23.50
C GLU A 287 0.90 7.65 -21.98
N GLN A 288 -0.21 7.91 -21.29
CA GLN A 288 -0.32 7.70 -19.84
C GLN A 288 -0.11 6.22 -19.49
N HIS A 289 -0.76 5.30 -20.22
CA HIS A 289 -0.56 3.86 -20.05
C HIS A 289 0.92 3.48 -20.17
N LYS A 290 1.58 3.94 -21.25
CA LYS A 290 2.99 3.65 -21.50
C LYS A 290 3.91 4.19 -20.40
N ILE A 291 3.65 5.41 -19.93
CA ILE A 291 4.45 6.00 -18.83
C ILE A 291 4.27 5.21 -17.53
N MET A 292 3.03 4.87 -17.15
CA MET A 292 2.74 4.14 -15.91
C MET A 292 3.32 2.73 -15.93
N CYS A 293 3.13 1.99 -17.02
CA CYS A 293 3.71 0.65 -17.19
C CYS A 293 5.23 0.69 -17.25
N GLY A 294 5.82 1.68 -17.93
CA GLY A 294 7.27 1.89 -18.00
C GLY A 294 7.88 2.22 -16.65
N PHE A 295 7.19 3.01 -15.83
CA PHE A 295 7.60 3.30 -14.46
C PHE A 295 7.67 2.02 -13.61
N ILE A 296 6.61 1.20 -13.63
CA ILE A 296 6.57 -0.06 -12.88
C ILE A 296 7.60 -1.04 -13.42
N GLN A 297 7.73 -1.20 -14.76
CA GLN A 297 8.70 -2.09 -15.37
C GLN A 297 10.13 -1.72 -14.97
N THR A 298 10.46 -0.42 -14.91
CA THR A 298 11.79 0.03 -14.47
C THR A 298 12.08 -0.41 -13.04
N ILE A 299 11.11 -0.29 -12.14
CA ILE A 299 11.25 -0.76 -10.75
C ILE A 299 11.42 -2.27 -10.70
N VAL A 300 10.59 -3.02 -11.43
CA VAL A 300 10.63 -4.48 -11.51
C VAL A 300 12.00 -4.96 -12.00
N ASP A 301 12.52 -4.35 -13.07
CA ASP A 301 13.83 -4.69 -13.64
C ASP A 301 14.97 -4.44 -12.65
N LYS A 302 14.95 -3.30 -11.99
CA LYS A 302 16.00 -2.90 -11.00
C LYS A 302 15.95 -3.71 -9.72
N LEU A 303 14.77 -4.07 -9.24
CA LEU A 303 14.58 -4.94 -8.07
C LEU A 303 14.64 -6.44 -8.42
N LYS A 304 14.71 -6.78 -9.72
CA LYS A 304 14.74 -8.17 -10.22
C LYS A 304 13.53 -8.99 -9.75
N ILE A 305 12.35 -8.39 -9.75
CA ILE A 305 11.11 -9.06 -9.39
C ILE A 305 10.74 -10.07 -10.48
N ARG A 306 10.44 -11.30 -10.11
CA ARG A 306 10.00 -12.34 -11.04
C ARG A 306 8.49 -12.49 -11.12
N GLU A 307 7.86 -12.60 -9.97
CA GLU A 307 6.40 -12.72 -9.88
C GLU A 307 5.88 -11.85 -8.74
N MET A 308 4.85 -11.05 -9.01
CA MET A 308 4.21 -10.19 -8.02
C MET A 308 2.87 -9.67 -8.57
N TYR A 309 1.86 -9.56 -7.72
CA TYR A 309 0.70 -8.71 -8.02
C TYR A 309 0.98 -7.27 -7.56
N PHE A 310 0.39 -6.30 -8.24
CA PHE A 310 0.50 -4.90 -7.85
C PHE A 310 -0.83 -4.16 -7.99
N ALA A 311 -1.01 -3.15 -7.14
CA ALA A 311 -2.12 -2.22 -7.15
C ALA A 311 -1.57 -0.80 -6.93
N GLY A 312 -1.32 -0.12 -8.01
CA GLY A 312 -0.67 1.18 -7.95
C GLY A 312 0.71 1.19 -8.60
N PRO A 313 1.47 2.27 -8.50
CA PRO A 313 1.26 3.43 -7.61
C PRO A 313 0.02 4.26 -7.96
N ASP A 314 -0.44 5.04 -6.97
CA ASP A 314 -1.45 6.06 -7.22
C ASP A 314 -0.78 7.23 -7.95
N PHE A 315 -1.08 7.41 -9.25
CA PHE A 315 -0.55 8.53 -10.02
C PHE A 315 -1.47 9.72 -9.94
N HIS A 316 -0.92 10.85 -9.50
CA HIS A 316 -1.56 12.15 -9.65
C HIS A 316 -1.18 12.78 -10.98
N ILE A 317 -2.17 13.35 -11.65
CA ILE A 317 -2.00 14.02 -12.93
C ILE A 317 -1.86 15.51 -12.66
N SER A 318 -0.66 16.05 -12.88
CA SER A 318 -0.37 17.48 -12.74
C SER A 318 0.08 18.03 -14.10
N GLY A 319 -0.83 18.64 -14.85
CA GLY A 319 -0.62 19.01 -16.25
C GLY A 319 -0.30 17.77 -17.10
N LYS A 320 0.88 17.73 -17.70
CA LYS A 320 1.39 16.57 -18.46
C LYS A 320 2.20 15.58 -17.64
N LYS A 321 2.41 15.85 -16.34
CA LYS A 321 3.24 15.00 -15.48
C LYS A 321 2.38 13.99 -14.74
N LEU A 322 2.87 12.76 -14.64
CA LEU A 322 2.36 11.71 -13.79
C LEU A 322 3.29 11.57 -12.59
N ILE A 323 2.75 11.83 -11.40
CA ILE A 323 3.48 11.77 -10.14
C ILE A 323 2.96 10.60 -9.32
N ALA A 324 3.82 9.61 -9.08
CA ALA A 324 3.52 8.44 -8.26
C ALA A 324 3.58 8.81 -6.77
N ILE A 325 2.47 8.67 -6.06
CA ILE A 325 2.35 9.10 -4.65
C ILE A 325 2.49 7.92 -3.68
N ASP A 326 1.77 6.84 -3.92
CA ASP A 326 1.77 5.65 -3.07
C ASP A 326 1.91 4.40 -3.94
N PHE A 327 2.96 3.61 -3.69
CA PHE A 327 3.17 2.35 -4.37
C PHE A 327 2.61 1.21 -3.51
N ASN A 328 1.44 0.71 -3.89
CA ASN A 328 0.82 -0.43 -3.23
C ASN A 328 1.18 -1.71 -4.00
N THR A 329 2.06 -2.51 -3.44
CA THR A 329 2.51 -3.77 -4.04
C THR A 329 1.64 -4.97 -3.65
N ARG A 330 0.56 -4.70 -2.98
CA ARG A 330 -0.41 -5.72 -2.58
C ARG A 330 -1.59 -5.74 -3.51
N ILE A 331 -2.25 -6.86 -3.56
CA ILE A 331 -3.54 -6.99 -4.20
C ILE A 331 -4.54 -6.06 -3.50
N GLY A 332 -5.04 -5.08 -4.22
CA GLY A 332 -5.97 -4.09 -3.73
C GLY A 332 -7.36 -4.67 -3.47
N GLN A 333 -8.32 -3.80 -3.15
CA GLN A 333 -9.72 -4.18 -2.90
C GLN A 333 -10.43 -4.81 -4.11
N PHE A 334 -9.84 -4.72 -5.30
CA PHE A 334 -10.43 -5.13 -6.57
C PHE A 334 -9.95 -6.51 -7.06
N ILE A 335 -9.36 -7.33 -6.19
CA ILE A 335 -8.92 -8.68 -6.56
C ILE A 335 -10.07 -9.54 -7.09
N ASN A 336 -11.28 -9.32 -6.58
CA ASN A 336 -12.48 -10.04 -7.03
C ASN A 336 -12.86 -9.70 -8.50
N ILE A 337 -12.21 -8.71 -9.10
CA ILE A 337 -12.35 -8.40 -10.52
C ILE A 337 -11.40 -9.24 -11.36
N LEU A 338 -10.27 -9.71 -10.80
CA LEU A 338 -9.31 -10.56 -11.51
C LEU A 338 -9.97 -11.87 -12.01
N ASP A 339 -10.92 -12.41 -11.27
CA ASP A 339 -11.67 -13.62 -11.64
C ASP A 339 -12.69 -13.36 -12.77
N LYS A 340 -12.96 -12.11 -13.11
CA LYS A 340 -13.96 -11.68 -14.11
C LYS A 340 -13.34 -11.14 -15.40
N LEU A 341 -12.00 -11.08 -15.46
CA LEU A 341 -11.30 -10.67 -16.64
C LEU A 341 -11.09 -11.90 -17.56
N PRO A 342 -11.29 -11.76 -18.87
CA PRO A 342 -11.17 -12.86 -19.83
C PRO A 342 -9.76 -13.44 -19.92
#